data_03a8b49d72153f97f479fa87f72aa292
#
_entry.id   03a8b49d72153f97f479fa87f72aa292
#
_cell.length_a   1.000
_cell.length_b   1.000
_cell.length_c   1.000
_cell.angle_alpha   90.00
_cell.angle_beta   90.00
_cell.angle_gamma   90.00
#
_symmetry.space_group_name_H-M   'P 1'
#
loop_
_entity.id
_entity.type
_entity.pdbx_description
1 polymer ?
#
loop_
_entity_poly.entity_id
_entity_poly.type
_entity_poly.pdbx_seq_one_letter_code
_entity_poly.pdbx_strand_id
1 'polypeptide(L)'
;TRAVDRYLKVGYDLRAEAILLCESDGTAEEVAEEIGRMSAVLNECGAIRIQVSRNEIERLAMWAGRKNAFPAAAQLAPDYYCMDGTIPRRHISSMLAFIAAKEQHYGLQCINVFHAGDGNMHPLILFDSSIDGQWPQAEAFGTDILEECVRLGGTITGEHGVGMEKINAMCVQFSEAERDAFWGVKH
;
A
#
# COMPACT_ATOMS: atom_id res chain seq x y z
N THR A 1 2.58 4.99 -9.83
CA THR A 1 2.80 4.87 -11.28
C THR A 1 3.82 5.90 -11.76
N ARG A 2 3.52 7.23 -11.70
CA ARG A 2 4.40 8.31 -12.23
C ARG A 2 5.79 8.33 -11.60
N ALA A 3 5.92 8.13 -10.29
CA ALA A 3 7.21 8.08 -9.60
C ALA A 3 8.12 6.97 -10.15
N VAL A 4 7.57 5.76 -10.24
CA VAL A 4 8.30 4.58 -10.75
C VAL A 4 8.67 4.75 -12.22
N ASP A 5 7.75 5.27 -13.05
CA ASP A 5 8.03 5.48 -14.47
C ASP A 5 9.13 6.54 -14.70
N ARG A 6 9.13 7.61 -13.89
CA ARG A 6 10.22 8.60 -13.91
C ARG A 6 11.56 8.00 -13.50
N TYR A 7 11.55 7.10 -12.51
CA TYR A 7 12.77 6.49 -11.95
C TYR A 7 13.37 5.42 -12.87
N LEU A 8 12.53 4.51 -13.40
CA LEU A 8 12.97 3.34 -14.16
C LEU A 8 12.69 3.41 -15.68
N LYS A 9 11.85 4.34 -16.12
CA LYS A 9 11.39 4.46 -17.53
C LYS A 9 10.79 3.16 -18.07
N VAL A 10 9.96 2.52 -17.24
CA VAL A 10 9.31 1.23 -17.58
C VAL A 10 8.20 1.35 -18.62
N GLY A 11 7.79 2.58 -18.98
CA GLY A 11 6.78 2.83 -20.02
C GLY A 11 5.35 2.54 -19.56
N TYR A 12 5.03 2.83 -18.30
CA TYR A 12 3.66 2.72 -17.82
C TYR A 12 2.73 3.71 -18.52
N ASP A 13 1.48 3.31 -18.72
CA ASP A 13 0.45 4.25 -19.15
C ASP A 13 0.12 5.22 -18.03
N LEU A 14 0.59 6.46 -18.15
CA LEU A 14 0.42 7.48 -17.11
C LEU A 14 -1.03 8.00 -16.99
N ARG A 15 -1.95 7.55 -17.87
CA ARG A 15 -3.39 7.79 -17.75
C ARG A 15 -4.03 6.80 -16.76
N ALA A 16 -3.36 5.68 -16.47
CA ALA A 16 -3.82 4.73 -15.46
C ALA A 16 -3.67 5.33 -14.06
N GLU A 17 -4.74 5.35 -13.29
CA GLU A 17 -4.74 5.79 -11.89
C GLU A 17 -3.99 4.80 -11.00
N ALA A 18 -4.11 3.50 -11.30
CA ALA A 18 -3.46 2.42 -10.57
C ALA A 18 -2.87 1.37 -11.52
N ILE A 19 -1.88 0.64 -11.03
CA ILE A 19 -1.33 -0.56 -11.68
C ILE A 19 -1.49 -1.70 -10.70
N LEU A 20 -2.10 -2.79 -11.17
CA LEU A 20 -2.21 -4.04 -10.46
C LEU A 20 -1.24 -5.05 -11.08
N LEU A 21 -0.39 -5.65 -10.27
CA LEU A 21 0.48 -6.75 -10.64
C LEU A 21 -0.08 -8.04 -10.03
N CYS A 22 -0.42 -9.00 -10.89
CA CYS A 22 -0.90 -10.32 -10.48
C CYS A 22 0.10 -11.38 -10.97
N GLU A 23 0.31 -12.43 -10.19
CA GLU A 23 1.14 -13.56 -10.55
C GLU A 23 0.37 -14.84 -10.23
N SER A 24 0.56 -15.86 -11.07
CA SER A 24 0.10 -17.22 -10.86
C SER A 24 1.29 -18.17 -10.96
N ASP A 25 1.30 -19.19 -10.14
CA ASP A 25 2.28 -20.27 -10.11
C ASP A 25 1.57 -21.63 -10.18
N GLY A 26 2.30 -22.65 -10.62
CA GLY A 26 1.77 -24.00 -10.81
C GLY A 26 2.29 -24.66 -12.08
N THR A 27 1.59 -25.66 -12.57
CA THR A 27 1.88 -26.29 -13.87
C THR A 27 1.56 -25.33 -15.02
N ALA A 28 2.09 -25.56 -16.20
CA ALA A 28 1.87 -24.70 -17.37
C ALA A 28 0.36 -24.59 -17.71
N GLU A 29 -0.38 -25.67 -17.57
CA GLU A 29 -1.82 -25.74 -17.82
C GLU A 29 -2.61 -24.93 -16.79
N GLU A 30 -2.30 -25.08 -15.50
CA GLU A 30 -2.94 -24.31 -14.41
C GLU A 30 -2.70 -22.83 -14.57
N VAL A 31 -1.44 -22.43 -14.80
CA VAL A 31 -1.07 -21.03 -15.02
C VAL A 31 -1.80 -20.44 -16.22
N ALA A 32 -1.89 -21.17 -17.34
CA ALA A 32 -2.60 -20.69 -18.53
C ALA A 32 -4.09 -20.47 -18.27
N GLU A 33 -4.74 -21.37 -17.54
CA GLU A 33 -6.15 -21.23 -17.15
C GLU A 33 -6.37 -20.05 -16.21
N GLU A 34 -5.52 -19.90 -15.18
CA GLU A 34 -5.64 -18.81 -14.22
C GLU A 34 -5.38 -17.42 -14.83
N ILE A 35 -4.38 -17.29 -15.68
CA ILE A 35 -4.11 -16.06 -16.44
C ILE A 35 -5.31 -15.70 -17.32
N GLY A 36 -5.93 -16.71 -17.96
CA GLY A 36 -7.16 -16.51 -18.71
C GLY A 36 -8.30 -15.97 -17.86
N ARG A 37 -8.55 -16.56 -16.69
CA ARG A 37 -9.58 -16.11 -15.73
C ARG A 37 -9.28 -14.70 -15.19
N MET A 38 -8.04 -14.43 -14.77
CA MET A 38 -7.63 -13.12 -14.31
C MET A 38 -7.85 -12.05 -15.39
N SER A 39 -7.45 -12.33 -16.62
CA SER A 39 -7.62 -11.41 -17.75
C SER A 39 -9.09 -11.12 -18.03
N ALA A 40 -9.96 -12.11 -17.96
CA ALA A 40 -11.40 -11.94 -18.12
C ALA A 40 -11.98 -11.01 -17.04
N VAL A 41 -11.69 -11.28 -15.77
CA VAL A 41 -12.15 -10.45 -14.64
C VAL A 41 -11.64 -9.02 -14.75
N LEU A 42 -10.36 -8.82 -15.09
CA LEU A 42 -9.79 -7.48 -15.25
C LEU A 42 -10.48 -6.70 -16.38
N ASN A 43 -10.79 -7.37 -17.51
CA ASN A 43 -11.55 -6.73 -18.60
C ASN A 43 -12.97 -6.36 -18.16
N GLU A 44 -13.67 -7.24 -17.45
CA GLU A 44 -15.00 -6.98 -16.90
C GLU A 44 -15.01 -5.80 -15.92
N CYS A 45 -13.91 -5.66 -15.15
CA CYS A 45 -13.71 -4.53 -14.24
C CYS A 45 -13.22 -3.24 -14.92
N GLY A 46 -13.08 -3.22 -16.24
CA GLY A 46 -12.73 -2.01 -17.01
C GLY A 46 -11.25 -1.67 -17.01
N ALA A 47 -10.36 -2.68 -16.89
CA ALA A 47 -8.93 -2.44 -17.06
C ALA A 47 -8.62 -1.85 -18.43
N ILE A 48 -7.94 -0.72 -18.46
CA ILE A 48 -7.62 0.01 -19.70
C ILE A 48 -6.49 -0.65 -20.50
N ARG A 49 -5.67 -1.46 -19.85
CA ARG A 49 -4.57 -2.23 -20.45
C ARG A 49 -4.27 -3.44 -19.59
N ILE A 50 -4.17 -4.60 -20.24
CA ILE A 50 -3.69 -5.84 -19.64
C ILE A 50 -2.45 -6.27 -20.41
N GLN A 51 -1.41 -6.66 -19.69
CA GLN A 51 -0.16 -7.17 -20.28
C GLN A 51 0.23 -8.44 -19.53
N VAL A 52 0.42 -9.51 -20.29
CA VAL A 52 0.89 -10.82 -19.77
C VAL A 52 2.34 -10.98 -20.19
N SER A 53 3.21 -11.41 -19.29
CA SER A 53 4.60 -11.74 -19.61
C SER A 53 4.68 -12.99 -20.44
N ARG A 54 5.51 -13.00 -21.48
CA ARG A 54 5.71 -14.14 -22.38
C ARG A 54 6.93 -14.98 -22.02
N ASN A 55 7.76 -14.45 -21.13
CA ASN A 55 8.99 -15.10 -20.69
C ASN A 55 9.46 -14.47 -19.38
N GLU A 56 10.50 -15.08 -18.78
CA GLU A 56 11.08 -14.65 -17.51
C GLU A 56 11.64 -13.22 -17.53
N ILE A 57 12.21 -12.78 -18.65
CA ILE A 57 12.77 -11.42 -18.78
C ILE A 57 11.65 -10.38 -18.64
N GLU A 58 10.53 -10.60 -19.33
CA GLU A 58 9.37 -9.72 -19.24
C GLU A 58 8.74 -9.75 -17.84
N ARG A 59 8.65 -10.94 -17.21
CA ARG A 59 8.17 -11.08 -15.84
C ARG A 59 9.01 -10.27 -14.87
N LEU A 60 10.32 -10.41 -14.94
CA LEU A 60 11.24 -9.66 -14.07
C LEU A 60 11.16 -8.15 -14.33
N ALA A 61 10.97 -7.71 -15.57
CA ALA A 61 10.79 -6.30 -15.90
C ALA A 61 9.50 -5.73 -15.28
N MET A 62 8.39 -6.48 -15.30
CA MET A 62 7.14 -6.09 -14.62
C MET A 62 7.33 -5.97 -13.11
N TRP A 63 8.00 -6.94 -12.47
CA TRP A 63 8.31 -6.93 -11.06
C TRP A 63 9.28 -5.81 -10.66
N ALA A 64 10.18 -5.40 -11.57
CA ALA A 64 11.12 -4.32 -11.30
C ALA A 64 10.40 -3.03 -10.89
N GLY A 65 9.27 -2.71 -11.51
CA GLY A 65 8.47 -1.57 -11.14
C GLY A 65 7.95 -1.63 -9.70
N ARG A 66 7.45 -2.78 -9.26
CA ARG A 66 6.96 -2.99 -7.88
C ARG A 66 8.11 -2.95 -6.86
N LYS A 67 9.22 -3.63 -7.17
CA LYS A 67 10.40 -3.67 -6.28
C LYS A 67 11.05 -2.31 -6.07
N ASN A 68 10.95 -1.41 -7.05
CA ASN A 68 11.52 -0.08 -6.99
C ASN A 68 10.50 1.01 -6.59
N ALA A 69 9.32 0.66 -6.11
CA ALA A 69 8.31 1.63 -5.72
C ALA A 69 8.78 2.52 -4.55
N PHE A 70 9.41 1.94 -3.54
CA PHE A 70 9.98 2.68 -2.39
C PHE A 70 11.17 3.54 -2.79
N PRO A 71 12.21 3.04 -3.49
CA PRO A 71 13.29 3.88 -4.03
C PRO A 71 12.78 5.01 -4.92
N ALA A 72 11.73 4.78 -5.71
CA ALA A 72 11.13 5.82 -6.55
C ALA A 72 10.39 6.87 -5.72
N ALA A 73 9.76 6.49 -4.62
CA ALA A 73 9.13 7.42 -3.69
C ALA A 73 10.17 8.34 -3.04
N ALA A 74 11.32 7.80 -2.61
CA ALA A 74 12.42 8.55 -2.03
C ALA A 74 13.07 9.60 -2.97
N GLN A 75 12.74 9.59 -4.27
CA GLN A 75 13.16 10.64 -5.21
C GLN A 75 12.22 11.85 -5.22
N LEU A 76 11.08 11.79 -4.54
CA LEU A 76 10.06 12.85 -4.57
C LEU A 76 10.09 13.74 -3.33
N ALA A 77 10.59 13.24 -2.21
CA ALA A 77 10.77 13.99 -0.98
C ALA A 77 11.99 13.45 -0.22
N PRO A 78 12.61 14.26 0.67
CA PRO A 78 13.73 13.82 1.49
C PRO A 78 13.37 12.65 2.41
N ASP A 79 12.14 12.67 2.93
CA ASP A 79 11.66 11.70 3.91
C ASP A 79 10.29 11.14 3.49
N TYR A 80 9.97 9.95 4.00
CA TYR A 80 8.62 9.40 3.95
C TYR A 80 8.30 8.62 5.23
N TYR A 81 7.03 8.65 5.63
CA TYR A 81 6.50 7.85 6.73
C TYR A 81 5.60 6.76 6.17
N CYS A 82 6.01 5.50 6.38
CA CYS A 82 5.32 4.33 5.82
C CYS A 82 4.35 3.73 6.82
N MET A 83 3.08 3.68 6.47
CA MET A 83 2.06 2.95 7.23
C MET A 83 2.00 1.48 6.80
N ASP A 84 1.39 0.65 7.64
CA ASP A 84 1.28 -0.80 7.43
C ASP A 84 -0.01 -1.32 8.06
N GLY A 85 -1.12 -0.64 7.79
CA GLY A 85 -2.42 -1.09 8.25
C GLY A 85 -3.03 -2.14 7.31
N THR A 86 -3.94 -2.97 7.85
CA THR A 86 -4.74 -3.86 7.00
C THR A 86 -6.19 -3.40 6.95
N ILE A 87 -6.88 -3.77 5.87
CA ILE A 87 -8.33 -3.58 5.70
C ILE A 87 -8.92 -4.78 4.96
N PRO A 88 -10.20 -5.09 5.16
CA PRO A 88 -10.90 -6.01 4.27
C PRO A 88 -10.84 -5.51 2.82
N ARG A 89 -10.49 -6.39 1.86
CA ARG A 89 -10.26 -6.02 0.44
C ARG A 89 -11.38 -5.19 -0.20
N ARG A 90 -12.65 -5.43 0.19
CA ARG A 90 -13.80 -4.66 -0.29
C ARG A 90 -13.74 -3.17 0.04
N HIS A 91 -12.88 -2.75 0.98
CA HIS A 91 -12.72 -1.36 1.42
C HIS A 91 -11.51 -0.65 0.80
N ILE A 92 -10.76 -1.30 -0.12
CA ILE A 92 -9.58 -0.69 -0.75
C ILE A 92 -9.93 0.64 -1.42
N SER A 93 -10.99 0.69 -2.22
CA SER A 93 -11.37 1.94 -2.91
C SER A 93 -11.77 3.06 -1.94
N SER A 94 -12.53 2.73 -0.86
CA SER A 94 -12.91 3.73 0.14
C SER A 94 -11.70 4.24 0.93
N MET A 95 -10.74 3.37 1.24
CA MET A 95 -9.51 3.76 1.90
C MET A 95 -8.64 4.66 1.02
N LEU A 96 -8.51 4.35 -0.27
CA LEU A 96 -7.77 5.23 -1.19
C LEU A 96 -8.42 6.61 -1.32
N ALA A 97 -9.76 6.68 -1.34
CA ALA A 97 -10.49 7.95 -1.33
C ALA A 97 -10.27 8.71 0.00
N PHE A 98 -10.26 8.01 1.13
CA PHE A 98 -9.96 8.60 2.44
C PHE A 98 -8.55 9.19 2.47
N ILE A 99 -7.53 8.44 2.02
CA ILE A 99 -6.14 8.90 1.93
C ILE A 99 -6.05 10.15 1.05
N ALA A 100 -6.68 10.17 -0.13
CA ALA A 100 -6.70 11.32 -1.02
C ALA A 100 -7.32 12.58 -0.38
N ALA A 101 -8.38 12.40 0.43
CA ALA A 101 -8.97 13.52 1.19
C ALA A 101 -8.01 14.03 2.30
N LYS A 102 -7.28 13.12 2.93
CA LYS A 102 -6.29 13.48 3.97
C LYS A 102 -5.03 14.15 3.38
N GLU A 103 -4.59 13.78 2.17
CA GLU A 103 -3.56 14.52 1.44
C GLU A 103 -3.91 16.01 1.32
N GLN A 104 -5.16 16.30 0.96
CA GLN A 104 -5.63 17.69 0.86
C GLN A 104 -5.71 18.39 2.22
N HIS A 105 -6.13 17.66 3.25
CA HIS A 105 -6.26 18.20 4.60
C HIS A 105 -4.91 18.58 5.22
N TYR A 106 -3.91 17.70 5.09
CA TYR A 106 -2.57 17.90 5.67
C TYR A 106 -1.62 18.65 4.73
N GLY A 107 -1.96 18.79 3.45
CA GLY A 107 -1.08 19.40 2.45
C GLY A 107 0.16 18.54 2.15
N LEU A 108 0.13 17.26 2.49
CA LEU A 108 1.21 16.30 2.25
C LEU A 108 0.81 15.31 1.18
N GLN A 109 1.72 14.95 0.30
CA GLN A 109 1.50 13.93 -0.74
C GLN A 109 1.65 12.53 -0.15
N CYS A 110 0.81 11.59 -0.61
CA CYS A 110 0.90 10.18 -0.25
C CYS A 110 1.03 9.29 -1.49
N ILE A 111 1.96 8.34 -1.46
CA ILE A 111 2.10 7.32 -2.50
C ILE A 111 1.57 6.01 -1.96
N ASN A 112 0.61 5.41 -2.66
CA ASN A 112 0.02 4.15 -2.26
C ASN A 112 0.72 2.99 -2.97
N VAL A 113 1.36 2.12 -2.18
CA VAL A 113 1.96 0.85 -2.60
C VAL A 113 1.46 -0.21 -1.64
N PHE A 114 0.85 -1.31 -2.11
CA PHE A 114 0.22 -2.24 -1.19
C PHE A 114 0.04 -3.64 -1.77
N HIS A 115 -0.25 -4.59 -0.89
CA HIS A 115 -0.61 -5.96 -1.23
C HIS A 115 -2.13 -6.07 -1.35
N ALA A 116 -2.65 -5.81 -2.55
CA ALA A 116 -4.10 -5.76 -2.78
C ALA A 116 -4.81 -7.09 -2.46
N GLY A 117 -4.13 -8.22 -2.67
CA GLY A 117 -4.65 -9.57 -2.36
C GLY A 117 -4.89 -9.80 -0.88
N ASP A 118 -4.09 -9.19 -0.01
CA ASP A 118 -4.14 -9.34 1.44
C ASP A 118 -4.88 -8.19 2.14
N GLY A 119 -5.07 -7.07 1.44
CA GLY A 119 -5.60 -5.85 2.02
C GLY A 119 -4.59 -5.12 2.91
N ASN A 120 -3.30 -5.47 2.81
CA ASN A 120 -2.23 -4.79 3.54
C ASN A 120 -1.77 -3.55 2.79
N MET A 121 -1.96 -2.39 3.41
CA MET A 121 -1.75 -1.08 2.82
C MET A 121 -0.43 -0.47 3.28
N HIS A 122 0.40 0.00 2.33
CA HIS A 122 1.63 0.75 2.61
C HIS A 122 1.54 2.16 2.00
N PRO A 123 0.69 3.06 2.53
CA PRO A 123 0.76 4.44 2.15
C PRO A 123 2.06 5.06 2.65
N LEU A 124 2.78 5.73 1.75
CA LEU A 124 4.01 6.45 2.00
C LEU A 124 3.68 7.94 2.04
N ILE A 125 3.61 8.52 3.22
CA ILE A 125 3.37 9.95 3.42
C ILE A 125 4.69 10.66 3.22
N LEU A 126 4.77 11.50 2.19
CA LEU A 126 5.99 12.23 1.83
C LEU A 126 6.09 13.54 2.61
N PHE A 127 7.26 13.81 3.18
CA PHE A 127 7.51 15.02 3.94
C PHE A 127 9.00 15.43 3.90
N ASP A 128 9.33 16.57 4.46
CA ASP A 128 10.70 17.05 4.67
C ASP A 128 10.88 17.36 6.15
N SER A 129 11.67 16.57 6.84
CA SER A 129 11.93 16.74 8.28
C SER A 129 12.69 18.03 8.62
N SER A 130 13.30 18.71 7.64
CA SER A 130 13.92 20.02 7.81
C SER A 130 12.92 21.18 7.86
N ILE A 131 11.67 20.94 7.42
CA ILE A 131 10.58 21.93 7.45
C ILE A 131 9.83 21.78 8.76
N ASP A 132 9.84 22.84 9.56
CA ASP A 132 9.18 22.86 10.86
C ASP A 132 7.68 22.56 10.73
N GLY A 133 7.19 21.62 11.56
CA GLY A 133 5.79 21.21 11.60
C GLY A 133 5.41 20.09 10.61
N GLN A 134 6.22 19.74 9.61
CA GLN A 134 5.86 18.68 8.66
C GLN A 134 5.86 17.27 9.28
N TRP A 135 6.81 16.97 10.17
CA TRP A 135 6.82 15.67 10.86
C TRP A 135 5.55 15.45 11.71
N PRO A 136 5.12 16.36 12.61
CA PRO A 136 3.86 16.19 13.33
C PRO A 136 2.63 16.04 12.43
N GLN A 137 2.61 16.72 11.27
CA GLN A 137 1.55 16.56 10.28
C GLN A 137 1.56 15.17 9.63
N ALA A 138 2.73 14.65 9.28
CA ALA A 138 2.88 13.31 8.72
C ALA A 138 2.48 12.23 9.75
N GLU A 139 2.86 12.40 11.02
CA GLU A 139 2.49 11.51 12.12
C GLU A 139 0.96 11.52 12.35
N ALA A 140 0.33 12.69 12.37
CA ALA A 140 -1.12 12.82 12.50
C ALA A 140 -1.85 12.18 11.30
N PHE A 141 -1.36 12.39 10.09
CA PHE A 141 -1.92 11.75 8.90
C PHE A 141 -1.80 10.22 8.97
N GLY A 142 -0.65 9.70 9.38
CA GLY A 142 -0.45 8.27 9.59
C GLY A 142 -1.40 7.69 10.65
N THR A 143 -1.62 8.42 11.74
CA THR A 143 -2.57 8.04 12.79
C THR A 143 -3.99 7.94 12.23
N ASP A 144 -4.45 8.94 11.50
CA ASP A 144 -5.77 8.93 10.85
C ASP A 144 -5.95 7.71 9.93
N ILE A 145 -4.90 7.32 9.19
CA ILE A 145 -4.94 6.12 8.34
C ILE A 145 -5.10 4.85 9.17
N LEU A 146 -4.36 4.70 10.25
CA LEU A 146 -4.44 3.51 11.12
C LEU A 146 -5.79 3.41 11.84
N GLU A 147 -6.33 4.53 12.30
CA GLU A 147 -7.67 4.60 12.90
C GLU A 147 -8.75 4.19 11.90
N GLU A 148 -8.64 4.66 10.65
CA GLU A 148 -9.55 4.28 9.58
C GLU A 148 -9.43 2.77 9.23
N CYS A 149 -8.22 2.19 9.27
CA CYS A 149 -8.04 0.75 9.11
C CYS A 149 -8.85 -0.04 10.15
N VAL A 150 -8.75 0.34 11.42
CA VAL A 150 -9.52 -0.30 12.51
C VAL A 150 -11.03 -0.08 12.33
N ARG A 151 -11.45 1.13 11.98
CA ARG A 151 -12.87 1.48 11.74
C ARG A 151 -13.48 0.62 10.62
N LEU A 152 -12.69 0.27 9.61
CA LEU A 152 -13.10 -0.61 8.50
C LEU A 152 -13.05 -2.10 8.85
N GLY A 153 -12.67 -2.46 10.08
CA GLY A 153 -12.57 -3.84 10.55
C GLY A 153 -11.24 -4.52 10.20
N GLY A 154 -10.20 -3.71 10.01
CA GLY A 154 -8.82 -4.14 9.80
C GLY A 154 -7.96 -3.98 11.05
N THR A 155 -6.65 -3.78 10.87
CA THR A 155 -5.65 -3.73 11.94
C THR A 155 -4.67 -2.57 11.76
N ILE A 156 -4.03 -2.15 12.86
CA ILE A 156 -2.99 -1.11 12.84
C ILE A 156 -1.66 -1.59 12.25
N THR A 157 -1.47 -2.89 12.10
CA THR A 157 -0.26 -3.46 11.51
C THR A 157 -0.59 -4.74 10.76
N GLY A 158 -0.01 -4.90 9.56
CA GLY A 158 -0.11 -6.09 8.75
C GLY A 158 1.10 -7.01 8.93
N GLU A 159 2.28 -6.52 8.57
CA GLU A 159 3.51 -7.30 8.54
C GLU A 159 4.70 -6.67 9.29
N HIS A 160 4.72 -5.33 9.50
CA HIS A 160 5.85 -4.64 10.12
C HIS A 160 5.87 -4.76 11.66
N GLY A 161 4.73 -5.04 12.28
CA GLY A 161 4.57 -5.00 13.73
C GLY A 161 4.30 -3.59 14.27
N VAL A 162 4.00 -3.50 15.57
CA VAL A 162 3.70 -2.24 16.26
C VAL A 162 4.96 -1.39 16.44
N GLY A 163 6.09 -2.00 16.80
CA GLY A 163 7.35 -1.31 17.07
C GLY A 163 7.21 -0.17 18.07
N MET A 164 7.96 0.89 17.87
CA MET A 164 7.88 2.13 18.66
C MET A 164 6.85 3.12 18.09
N GLU A 165 6.61 3.07 16.79
CA GLU A 165 5.83 4.07 16.06
C GLU A 165 4.32 3.95 16.28
N LYS A 166 3.82 2.73 16.51
CA LYS A 166 2.38 2.44 16.59
C LYS A 166 1.89 2.15 18.01
N ILE A 167 2.70 2.41 19.05
CA ILE A 167 2.34 2.12 20.44
C ILE A 167 1.01 2.81 20.82
N ASN A 168 0.85 4.06 20.45
CA ASN A 168 -0.36 4.82 20.72
C ASN A 168 -1.60 4.27 19.99
N ALA A 169 -1.41 3.68 18.82
CA ALA A 169 -2.48 3.06 18.04
C ALA A 169 -3.00 1.74 18.67
N MET A 170 -2.24 1.13 19.59
CA MET A 170 -2.70 -0.05 20.33
C MET A 170 -4.00 0.21 21.08
N CYS A 171 -4.21 1.43 21.61
CA CYS A 171 -5.44 1.78 22.31
C CYS A 171 -6.66 1.92 21.39
N VAL A 172 -6.42 2.12 20.09
CA VAL A 172 -7.49 2.22 19.08
C VAL A 172 -8.01 0.83 18.73
N GLN A 173 -7.11 -0.14 18.59
CA GLN A 173 -7.46 -1.50 18.17
C GLN A 173 -7.83 -2.41 19.34
N PHE A 174 -7.13 -2.29 20.49
CA PHE A 174 -7.24 -3.25 21.60
C PHE A 174 -7.83 -2.59 22.85
N SER A 175 -8.77 -3.28 23.49
CA SER A 175 -9.30 -2.92 24.80
C SER A 175 -8.22 -2.96 25.88
N GLU A 176 -8.50 -2.36 27.03
CA GLU A 176 -7.61 -2.40 28.20
C GLU A 176 -7.32 -3.85 28.62
N ALA A 177 -8.35 -4.69 28.72
CA ALA A 177 -8.20 -6.10 29.09
C ALA A 177 -7.30 -6.91 28.11
N GLU A 178 -7.38 -6.62 26.81
CA GLU A 178 -6.50 -7.26 25.84
C GLU A 178 -5.05 -6.79 25.99
N ARG A 179 -4.84 -5.50 26.22
CA ARG A 179 -3.50 -4.97 26.48
C ARG A 179 -2.89 -5.51 27.77
N ASP A 180 -3.69 -5.69 28.83
CA ASP A 180 -3.26 -6.32 30.06
C ASP A 180 -2.87 -7.79 29.84
N ALA A 181 -3.61 -8.51 29.00
CA ALA A 181 -3.24 -9.87 28.61
C ALA A 181 -1.88 -9.92 27.87
N PHE A 182 -1.60 -8.96 26.99
CA PHE A 182 -0.28 -8.86 26.33
C PHE A 182 0.84 -8.61 27.33
N TRP A 183 0.61 -7.76 28.33
CA TRP A 183 1.56 -7.55 29.42
C TRP A 183 1.81 -8.85 30.24
N GLY A 184 0.75 -9.60 30.53
CA GLY A 184 0.85 -10.86 31.26
C GLY A 184 1.61 -11.97 30.51
N VAL A 185 1.65 -11.92 29.17
CA VAL A 185 2.47 -12.84 28.35
C VAL A 185 3.95 -12.43 28.35
N LYS A 186 4.24 -11.13 28.50
CA LYS A 186 5.60 -10.60 28.48
C LYS A 186 6.34 -10.79 29.82
N HIS A 187 5.62 -10.88 30.92
CA HIS A 187 6.13 -10.99 32.30
C HIS A 187 5.78 -12.31 32.92
#